data_ffa8e077c1b3de0fc82d7198878d69d9
#
_entry.id   ffa8e077c1b3de0fc82d7198878d69d9
#
_cell.length_a   1.000
_cell.length_b   1.000
_cell.length_c   1.000
_cell.angle_alpha   90.00
_cell.angle_beta   90.00
_cell.angle_gamma   90.00
#
_symmetry.space_group_name_H-M   'P 1'
#
loop_
_entity.id
_entity.type
_entity.pdbx_description
1 polymer ?
#
loop_
_entity_poly.entity_id
_entity_poly.type
_entity_poly.pdbx_seq_one_letter_code
_entity_poly.pdbx_strand_id
1 'polypeptide(L)'
;MAADLLAPWTYYRRPFRIYGNLYFVGFKPASTHIIDTGEGLVIIDPGYQEFLYMVLENIRILGFDPKDIRYIVHSHAHLDHAGATYALKQLIGAKTFMGENDCSIANGKHPTLTCIGNKHYNHFEPDQHIHDGDHIRLGNLDMECVETPGHTLGTISFFWNITQDGRTLRAGMMGGAGFNTLSSQYIHEHQLEAEDRRGLYQKSIQRCRQEHVDIFVGNHVGQNDTFGKQERMEAGDTEAFLHPEDWPIFLENLQKRLDELNVSDPL
;
A
#
# COMPACT_ATOMS: atom_id res chain seq x y z
N MET A 1 8.14 -14.67 2.25
CA MET A 1 8.05 -15.61 1.12
C MET A 1 7.22 -14.92 0.03
N ALA A 2 7.70 -14.95 -1.22
CA ALA A 2 6.91 -14.49 -2.35
C ALA A 2 5.62 -15.34 -2.46
N ALA A 3 4.52 -14.74 -2.94
CA ALA A 3 3.27 -15.47 -3.16
C ALA A 3 3.44 -16.51 -4.27
N ASP A 4 2.77 -17.66 -4.11
CA ASP A 4 2.66 -18.63 -5.19
C ASP A 4 1.56 -18.16 -6.15
N LEU A 5 1.99 -17.56 -7.26
CA LEU A 5 1.09 -17.00 -8.27
C LEU A 5 0.32 -18.07 -9.05
N LEU A 6 0.75 -19.36 -8.98
CA LEU A 6 0.05 -20.46 -9.62
C LEU A 6 -1.10 -21.02 -8.75
N ALA A 7 -1.14 -20.68 -7.46
CA ALA A 7 -2.17 -21.10 -6.52
C ALA A 7 -2.75 -19.91 -5.72
N PRO A 8 -3.22 -18.83 -6.38
CA PRO A 8 -3.63 -17.60 -5.71
C PRO A 8 -4.77 -17.80 -4.70
N TRP A 9 -5.66 -18.76 -4.93
CA TRP A 9 -6.77 -19.10 -4.02
C TRP A 9 -6.33 -19.53 -2.62
N THR A 10 -5.11 -19.98 -2.43
CA THR A 10 -4.56 -20.35 -1.11
C THR A 10 -4.34 -19.15 -0.21
N TYR A 11 -4.28 -17.95 -0.79
CA TYR A 11 -4.10 -16.68 -0.10
C TYR A 11 -5.41 -15.94 0.15
N TYR A 12 -6.54 -16.51 -0.30
CA TYR A 12 -7.85 -15.88 -0.18
C TYR A 12 -8.17 -15.50 1.27
N ARG A 13 -8.74 -14.32 1.45
CA ARG A 13 -9.32 -13.83 2.69
C ARG A 13 -10.66 -13.18 2.39
N ARG A 14 -11.63 -13.43 3.27
CA ARG A 14 -12.93 -12.77 3.20
C ARG A 14 -12.75 -11.27 3.45
N PRO A 15 -13.40 -10.40 2.67
CA PRO A 15 -13.31 -8.96 2.86
C PRO A 15 -14.08 -8.54 4.11
N PHE A 16 -13.69 -7.40 4.70
CA PHE A 16 -14.35 -6.84 5.87
C PHE A 16 -14.20 -5.32 5.91
N ARG A 17 -15.11 -4.68 6.67
CA ARG A 17 -15.00 -3.26 6.99
C ARG A 17 -13.97 -3.09 8.09
N ILE A 18 -13.02 -2.18 7.91
CA ILE A 18 -12.04 -1.80 8.93
C ILE A 18 -12.67 -0.78 9.86
N TYR A 19 -13.10 0.37 9.31
CA TYR A 19 -13.79 1.43 10.05
C TYR A 19 -14.49 2.38 9.06
N GLY A 20 -15.68 2.87 9.39
CA GLY A 20 -16.41 3.83 8.57
C GLY A 20 -16.56 3.35 7.12
N ASN A 21 -15.94 4.09 6.21
CA ASN A 21 -15.97 3.84 4.77
C ASN A 21 -14.69 3.17 4.23
N LEU A 22 -13.83 2.64 5.12
CA LEU A 22 -12.60 1.94 4.77
C LEU A 22 -12.78 0.42 4.91
N TYR A 23 -12.39 -0.33 3.88
CA TYR A 23 -12.53 -1.78 3.80
C TYR A 23 -11.25 -2.47 3.35
N PHE A 24 -11.01 -3.68 3.87
CA PHE A 24 -10.01 -4.60 3.34
C PHE A 24 -10.66 -5.52 2.30
N VAL A 25 -10.05 -5.61 1.11
CA VAL A 25 -10.50 -6.47 0.00
C VAL A 25 -9.38 -7.33 -0.57
N GLY A 26 -8.21 -7.31 0.05
CA GLY A 26 -6.98 -7.95 -0.41
C GLY A 26 -6.84 -9.42 -0.02
N PHE A 27 -5.59 -9.82 0.12
CA PHE A 27 -5.15 -11.21 0.36
C PHE A 27 -3.81 -11.20 1.11
N LYS A 28 -3.23 -12.36 1.42
CA LYS A 28 -1.85 -12.45 1.89
C LYS A 28 -0.87 -12.44 0.69
N PRO A 29 0.33 -11.86 0.81
CA PRO A 29 0.86 -11.05 1.92
C PRO A 29 0.55 -9.55 1.78
N ALA A 30 0.31 -9.02 0.55
CA ALA A 30 0.03 -7.63 0.30
C ALA A 30 -1.42 -7.28 0.63
N SER A 31 -1.63 -6.04 1.06
CA SER A 31 -2.97 -5.55 1.39
C SER A 31 -3.56 -4.78 0.20
N THR A 32 -4.85 -4.94 -0.02
CA THR A 32 -5.63 -4.09 -0.92
C THR A 32 -6.79 -3.51 -0.14
N HIS A 33 -6.97 -2.20 -0.23
CA HIS A 33 -8.03 -1.49 0.48
C HIS A 33 -8.93 -0.76 -0.50
N ILE A 34 -10.21 -0.60 -0.14
CA ILE A 34 -11.10 0.33 -0.82
C ILE A 34 -11.66 1.35 0.17
N ILE A 35 -11.91 2.55 -0.34
CA ILE A 35 -12.58 3.63 0.38
C ILE A 35 -13.83 3.99 -0.41
N ASP A 36 -14.99 3.92 0.24
CA ASP A 36 -16.25 4.43 -0.32
C ASP A 36 -16.34 5.93 -0.07
N THR A 37 -16.23 6.72 -1.13
CA THR A 37 -16.19 8.16 -1.04
C THR A 37 -17.57 8.82 -1.14
N GLY A 38 -18.62 8.03 -1.38
CA GLY A 38 -19.97 8.54 -1.70
C GLY A 38 -20.13 8.98 -3.15
N GLU A 39 -19.03 9.20 -3.89
CA GLU A 39 -19.02 9.54 -5.33
C GLU A 39 -18.30 8.49 -6.18
N GLY A 40 -18.05 7.33 -5.59
CA GLY A 40 -17.36 6.18 -6.17
C GLY A 40 -16.31 5.64 -5.22
N LEU A 41 -15.58 4.63 -5.68
CA LEU A 41 -14.58 3.92 -4.89
C LEU A 41 -13.17 4.40 -5.26
N VAL A 42 -12.32 4.48 -4.24
CA VAL A 42 -10.86 4.55 -4.41
C VAL A 42 -10.28 3.20 -3.97
N ILE A 43 -9.46 2.57 -4.82
CA ILE A 43 -8.71 1.37 -4.47
C ILE A 43 -7.25 1.73 -4.24
N ILE A 44 -6.67 1.27 -3.13
CA ILE A 44 -5.26 1.42 -2.80
C ILE A 44 -4.59 0.07 -3.00
N ASP A 45 -3.52 0.04 -3.82
CA ASP A 45 -2.69 -1.12 -4.12
C ASP A 45 -3.52 -2.34 -4.58
N PRO A 46 -3.91 -2.44 -5.86
CA PRO A 46 -4.77 -3.52 -6.36
C PRO A 46 -4.11 -4.91 -6.32
N GLY A 47 -2.80 -4.98 -6.01
CA GLY A 47 -2.10 -6.24 -5.79
C GLY A 47 -1.56 -6.89 -7.06
N TYR A 48 -1.33 -8.21 -6.99
CA TYR A 48 -0.91 -9.02 -8.14
C TYR A 48 -2.03 -9.19 -9.15
N GLN A 49 -1.69 -9.27 -10.45
CA GLN A 49 -2.64 -9.52 -11.51
C GLN A 49 -3.39 -10.86 -11.33
N GLU A 50 -2.69 -11.90 -10.91
CA GLU A 50 -3.24 -13.24 -10.70
C GLU A 50 -4.28 -13.30 -9.57
N PHE A 51 -4.30 -12.30 -8.70
CA PHE A 51 -5.23 -12.19 -7.57
C PHE A 51 -6.41 -11.26 -7.86
N LEU A 52 -6.41 -10.54 -8.99
CA LEU A 52 -7.41 -9.52 -9.31
C LEU A 52 -8.84 -10.04 -9.25
N TYR A 53 -9.10 -11.28 -9.72
CA TYR A 53 -10.43 -11.87 -9.68
C TYR A 53 -10.99 -11.99 -8.25
N MET A 54 -10.12 -12.29 -7.26
CA MET A 54 -10.53 -12.35 -5.84
C MET A 54 -10.82 -10.96 -5.28
N VAL A 55 -10.01 -9.95 -5.65
CA VAL A 55 -10.24 -8.55 -5.25
C VAL A 55 -11.58 -8.07 -5.78
N LEU A 56 -11.89 -8.32 -7.07
CA LEU A 56 -13.17 -7.94 -7.68
C LEU A 56 -14.36 -8.64 -7.02
N GLU A 57 -14.21 -9.92 -6.68
CA GLU A 57 -15.25 -10.67 -5.97
C GLU A 57 -15.43 -10.18 -4.53
N ASN A 58 -14.32 -9.88 -3.82
CA ASN A 58 -14.37 -9.31 -2.49
C ASN A 58 -15.10 -7.95 -2.44
N ILE A 59 -14.91 -7.11 -3.46
CA ILE A 59 -15.66 -5.86 -3.61
C ILE A 59 -17.17 -6.13 -3.75
N ARG A 60 -17.57 -7.14 -4.56
CA ARG A 60 -18.98 -7.53 -4.71
C ARG A 60 -19.58 -8.13 -3.43
N ILE A 61 -18.82 -8.92 -2.69
CA ILE A 61 -19.24 -9.50 -1.39
C ILE A 61 -19.58 -8.38 -0.40
N LEU A 62 -18.87 -7.25 -0.45
CA LEU A 62 -19.17 -6.06 0.37
C LEU A 62 -20.40 -5.27 -0.14
N GLY A 63 -20.96 -5.62 -1.28
CA GLY A 63 -22.14 -4.96 -1.86
C GLY A 63 -21.81 -3.82 -2.82
N PHE A 64 -20.54 -3.64 -3.21
CA PHE A 64 -20.12 -2.63 -4.17
C PHE A 64 -20.01 -3.19 -5.60
N ASP A 65 -20.19 -2.35 -6.60
CA ASP A 65 -19.83 -2.71 -7.99
C ASP A 65 -18.36 -2.28 -8.25
N PRO A 66 -17.48 -3.20 -8.66
CA PRO A 66 -16.13 -2.83 -9.07
C PRO A 66 -16.07 -1.72 -10.15
N LYS A 67 -17.12 -1.54 -10.94
CA LYS A 67 -17.21 -0.45 -11.93
C LYS A 67 -17.32 0.93 -11.31
N ASP A 68 -17.63 1.01 -10.01
CA ASP A 68 -17.67 2.27 -9.28
C ASP A 68 -16.28 2.74 -8.82
N ILE A 69 -15.22 1.94 -9.05
CA ILE A 69 -13.85 2.39 -8.81
C ILE A 69 -13.52 3.53 -9.77
N ARG A 70 -13.25 4.71 -9.22
CA ARG A 70 -12.86 5.91 -9.95
C ARG A 70 -11.37 6.10 -9.99
N TYR A 71 -10.69 5.78 -8.87
CA TYR A 71 -9.25 5.97 -8.71
C TYR A 71 -8.56 4.68 -8.27
N ILE A 72 -7.40 4.43 -8.88
CA ILE A 72 -6.44 3.39 -8.48
C ILE A 72 -5.20 4.14 -7.97
N VAL A 73 -4.91 4.01 -6.69
CA VAL A 73 -3.83 4.73 -6.00
C VAL A 73 -2.76 3.74 -5.57
N HIS A 74 -1.50 4.08 -5.77
CA HIS A 74 -0.39 3.18 -5.48
C HIS A 74 0.53 3.73 -4.41
N SER A 75 0.84 2.91 -3.42
CA SER A 75 1.90 3.21 -2.46
C SER A 75 3.28 3.19 -3.13
N HIS A 76 3.50 2.29 -4.10
CA HIS A 76 4.72 2.20 -4.92
C HIS A 76 4.52 1.21 -6.09
N ALA A 77 5.52 1.11 -6.99
CA ALA A 77 5.36 0.38 -8.25
C ALA A 77 5.72 -1.11 -8.20
N HIS A 78 5.92 -1.72 -7.04
CA HIS A 78 6.22 -3.16 -7.02
C HIS A 78 5.02 -4.02 -7.44
N LEU A 79 5.34 -5.23 -7.94
CA LEU A 79 4.41 -6.17 -8.54
C LEU A 79 3.23 -6.54 -7.60
N ASP A 80 3.49 -6.70 -6.32
CA ASP A 80 2.51 -7.07 -5.31
C ASP A 80 1.57 -5.92 -4.90
N HIS A 81 1.83 -4.70 -5.37
CA HIS A 81 1.00 -3.52 -5.18
C HIS A 81 0.37 -3.02 -6.47
N ALA A 82 1.14 -2.94 -7.57
CA ALA A 82 0.70 -2.36 -8.83
C ALA A 82 0.46 -3.38 -9.97
N GLY A 83 0.73 -4.67 -9.75
CA GLY A 83 0.69 -5.69 -10.80
C GLY A 83 -0.68 -5.86 -11.48
N ALA A 84 -1.77 -5.68 -10.74
CA ALA A 84 -3.13 -5.78 -11.28
C ALA A 84 -3.63 -4.52 -11.99
N THR A 85 -2.90 -3.42 -11.91
CA THR A 85 -3.37 -2.09 -12.36
C THR A 85 -3.71 -2.05 -13.82
N TYR A 86 -2.83 -2.60 -14.70
CA TYR A 86 -3.10 -2.61 -16.13
C TYR A 86 -4.43 -3.31 -16.45
N ALA A 87 -4.63 -4.52 -15.93
CA ALA A 87 -5.86 -5.29 -16.18
C ALA A 87 -7.09 -4.59 -15.60
N LEU A 88 -6.99 -4.07 -14.37
CA LEU A 88 -8.08 -3.33 -13.73
C LEU A 88 -8.44 -2.07 -14.52
N LYS A 89 -7.46 -1.29 -14.97
CA LYS A 89 -7.66 -0.09 -15.80
C LYS A 89 -8.38 -0.45 -17.12
N GLN A 90 -8.00 -1.55 -17.78
CA GLN A 90 -8.67 -2.01 -19.01
C GLN A 90 -10.13 -2.42 -18.75
N LEU A 91 -10.42 -3.00 -17.59
CA LEU A 91 -11.78 -3.46 -17.26
C LEU A 91 -12.74 -2.33 -16.91
N ILE A 92 -12.27 -1.28 -16.24
CA ILE A 92 -13.13 -0.26 -15.64
C ILE A 92 -12.79 1.19 -16.03
N GLY A 93 -11.63 1.46 -16.62
CA GLY A 93 -11.24 2.80 -17.07
C GLY A 93 -10.95 3.80 -15.92
N ALA A 94 -10.65 3.31 -14.71
CA ALA A 94 -10.33 4.16 -13.57
C ALA A 94 -9.01 4.92 -13.77
N LYS A 95 -8.91 6.13 -13.19
CA LYS A 95 -7.73 6.96 -13.23
C LYS A 95 -6.67 6.45 -12.25
N THR A 96 -5.42 6.38 -12.69
CA THR A 96 -4.30 5.85 -11.89
C THR A 96 -3.42 6.97 -11.33
N PHE A 97 -2.98 6.80 -10.07
CA PHE A 97 -2.13 7.73 -9.33
C PHE A 97 -0.89 7.00 -8.82
N MET A 98 0.30 7.55 -9.02
CA MET A 98 1.57 6.96 -8.60
C MET A 98 2.59 8.05 -8.30
N GLY A 99 3.48 7.82 -7.31
CA GLY A 99 4.59 8.71 -7.03
C GLY A 99 5.47 8.93 -8.27
N GLU A 100 5.83 10.18 -8.56
CA GLU A 100 6.56 10.60 -9.77
C GLU A 100 7.77 9.69 -10.08
N ASN A 101 8.59 9.42 -9.05
CA ASN A 101 9.83 8.65 -9.22
C ASN A 101 9.60 7.16 -9.52
N ASP A 102 8.40 6.62 -9.26
CA ASP A 102 8.02 5.23 -9.57
C ASP A 102 7.34 5.08 -10.94
N CYS A 103 6.95 6.17 -11.59
CA CYS A 103 6.31 6.13 -12.90
C CYS A 103 7.20 5.45 -13.95
N SER A 104 8.52 5.61 -13.85
CA SER A 104 9.49 4.96 -14.75
C SER A 104 9.56 3.42 -14.57
N ILE A 105 9.21 2.93 -13.39
CA ILE A 105 9.07 1.50 -13.11
C ILE A 105 7.76 1.00 -13.70
N ALA A 106 6.65 1.68 -13.41
CA ALA A 106 5.32 1.31 -13.89
C ALA A 106 5.21 1.26 -15.41
N ASN A 107 5.81 2.24 -16.12
CA ASN A 107 5.77 2.31 -17.59
C ASN A 107 6.84 1.45 -18.31
N GLY A 108 7.67 0.72 -17.57
CA GLY A 108 8.63 -0.23 -18.12
C GLY A 108 9.98 0.36 -18.57
N LYS A 109 10.28 1.61 -18.25
CA LYS A 109 11.62 2.17 -18.49
C LYS A 109 12.66 1.55 -17.56
N HIS A 110 12.25 1.14 -16.35
CA HIS A 110 13.08 0.41 -15.38
C HIS A 110 12.41 -0.89 -14.91
N PRO A 111 12.22 -1.88 -15.82
CA PRO A 111 11.41 -3.08 -15.53
C PRO A 111 12.02 -4.01 -14.49
N THR A 112 13.32 -3.93 -14.23
CA THR A 112 14.01 -4.75 -13.23
C THR A 112 13.70 -4.33 -11.80
N LEU A 113 13.21 -3.10 -11.61
CA LEU A 113 12.89 -2.54 -10.29
C LEU A 113 11.46 -2.88 -9.81
N THR A 114 10.66 -3.62 -10.58
CA THR A 114 9.30 -4.04 -10.19
C THR A 114 9.27 -5.10 -9.08
N CYS A 115 10.42 -5.53 -8.62
CA CYS A 115 10.67 -6.58 -7.64
C CYS A 115 10.31 -8.01 -8.09
N ILE A 116 11.24 -8.94 -7.88
CA ILE A 116 11.09 -10.39 -8.00
C ILE A 116 10.53 -10.93 -9.34
N GLY A 117 11.45 -11.22 -10.29
CA GLY A 117 11.21 -12.18 -11.38
C GLY A 117 10.06 -11.89 -12.33
N ASN A 118 9.87 -10.70 -12.65
CA ASN A 118 8.78 -10.00 -13.29
C ASN A 118 8.35 -10.43 -14.70
N LYS A 119 7.97 -11.69 -14.86
CA LYS A 119 7.36 -12.15 -16.13
C LYS A 119 5.86 -11.79 -16.28
N HIS A 120 5.23 -11.25 -15.22
CA HIS A 120 3.78 -11.07 -15.12
C HIS A 120 3.35 -9.61 -14.88
N TYR A 121 4.27 -8.66 -14.91
CA TYR A 121 3.95 -7.23 -14.75
C TYR A 121 3.58 -6.61 -16.10
N ASN A 122 2.32 -6.25 -16.28
CA ASN A 122 1.89 -5.47 -17.43
C ASN A 122 2.12 -3.98 -17.15
N HIS A 123 3.02 -3.39 -17.91
CA HIS A 123 3.36 -1.98 -17.77
C HIS A 123 2.18 -1.07 -18.14
N PHE A 124 2.07 0.06 -17.46
CA PHE A 124 1.07 1.08 -17.71
C PHE A 124 1.66 2.47 -17.47
N GLU A 125 1.12 3.47 -18.17
CA GLU A 125 1.43 4.86 -17.88
C GLU A 125 0.46 5.36 -16.81
N PRO A 126 0.94 5.86 -15.65
CA PRO A 126 0.10 6.50 -14.65
C PRO A 126 -0.57 7.76 -15.21
N ASP A 127 -1.87 7.97 -14.90
CA ASP A 127 -2.60 9.16 -15.40
C ASP A 127 -2.27 10.41 -14.59
N GLN A 128 -1.87 10.25 -13.34
CA GLN A 128 -1.50 11.35 -12.43
C GLN A 128 -0.23 10.95 -11.66
N HIS A 129 0.70 11.90 -11.63
CA HIS A 129 1.91 11.81 -10.84
C HIS A 129 1.66 12.47 -9.48
N ILE A 130 2.11 11.83 -8.40
CA ILE A 130 1.96 12.31 -7.03
C ILE A 130 3.29 12.89 -6.57
N HIS A 131 3.24 14.06 -5.93
CA HIS A 131 4.36 14.71 -5.27
C HIS A 131 4.07 14.89 -3.77
N ASP A 132 5.11 15.24 -3.00
CA ASP A 132 4.96 15.49 -1.56
C ASP A 132 3.97 16.63 -1.28
N GLY A 133 3.02 16.36 -0.39
CA GLY A 133 1.98 17.31 -0.01
C GLY A 133 0.79 17.39 -0.97
N ASP A 134 0.77 16.60 -2.04
CA ASP A 134 -0.42 16.49 -2.88
C ASP A 134 -1.60 15.87 -2.13
N HIS A 135 -2.80 16.16 -2.62
CA HIS A 135 -4.03 15.60 -2.09
C HIS A 135 -4.86 14.91 -3.17
N ILE A 136 -5.29 13.68 -2.90
CA ILE A 136 -6.25 12.95 -3.73
C ILE A 136 -7.65 13.16 -3.16
N ARG A 137 -8.53 13.79 -3.96
CA ARG A 137 -9.90 14.15 -3.55
C ARG A 137 -10.94 13.47 -4.42
N LEU A 138 -11.93 12.87 -3.75
CA LEU A 138 -13.14 12.33 -4.39
C LEU A 138 -14.24 12.23 -3.33
N GLY A 139 -15.42 12.81 -3.58
CA GLY A 139 -16.51 12.81 -2.62
C GLY A 139 -16.10 13.29 -1.23
N ASN A 140 -16.26 12.46 -0.22
CA ASN A 140 -15.86 12.76 1.17
C ASN A 140 -14.38 12.44 1.50
N LEU A 141 -13.60 11.93 0.55
CA LEU A 141 -12.18 11.65 0.73
C LEU A 141 -11.36 12.90 0.44
N ASP A 142 -10.45 13.23 1.37
CA ASP A 142 -9.31 14.12 1.16
C ASP A 142 -8.08 13.40 1.74
N MET A 143 -7.30 12.77 0.85
CA MET A 143 -6.14 11.93 1.19
C MET A 143 -4.86 12.71 0.92
N GLU A 144 -4.13 13.02 1.99
CA GLU A 144 -2.80 13.63 1.93
C GLU A 144 -1.77 12.58 1.48
N CYS A 145 -0.92 12.95 0.52
CA CYS A 145 0.16 12.15 -0.03
C CYS A 145 1.49 12.68 0.49
N VAL A 146 2.28 11.83 1.12
CA VAL A 146 3.58 12.16 1.67
C VAL A 146 4.64 11.28 1.02
N GLU A 147 5.63 11.90 0.37
CA GLU A 147 6.76 11.14 -0.15
C GLU A 147 7.58 10.52 0.99
N THR A 148 7.75 9.20 0.90
CA THR A 148 8.52 8.41 1.88
C THR A 148 9.49 7.47 1.16
N PRO A 149 10.47 8.05 0.41
CA PRO A 149 11.41 7.29 -0.40
C PRO A 149 12.33 6.41 0.44
N GLY A 150 12.89 5.39 -0.22
CA GLY A 150 13.86 4.45 0.34
C GLY A 150 13.59 3.04 -0.16
N HIS A 151 12.42 2.47 0.13
CA HIS A 151 12.01 1.18 -0.42
C HIS A 151 11.95 1.24 -1.97
N THR A 152 11.26 2.22 -2.52
CA THR A 152 11.47 2.77 -3.86
C THR A 152 11.67 4.28 -3.74
N LEU A 153 12.12 4.93 -4.82
CA LEU A 153 12.25 6.40 -4.80
C LEU A 153 10.91 7.12 -4.87
N GLY A 154 9.90 6.49 -5.47
CA GLY A 154 8.54 7.04 -5.61
C GLY A 154 7.55 6.52 -4.59
N THR A 155 8.01 5.93 -3.49
CA THR A 155 7.11 5.47 -2.40
C THR A 155 6.33 6.64 -1.82
N ILE A 156 4.99 6.47 -1.72
CA ILE A 156 4.06 7.42 -1.12
C ILE A 156 3.39 6.79 0.10
N SER A 157 3.36 7.52 1.20
CA SER A 157 2.53 7.26 2.36
C SER A 157 1.26 8.09 2.31
N PHE A 158 0.16 7.55 2.83
CA PHE A 158 -1.17 8.17 2.73
C PHE A 158 -1.75 8.43 4.11
N PHE A 159 -2.35 9.64 4.29
CA PHE A 159 -3.03 10.02 5.51
C PHE A 159 -4.36 10.68 5.19
N TRP A 160 -5.45 10.26 5.84
CA TRP A 160 -6.78 10.82 5.60
C TRP A 160 -7.67 10.69 6.84
N ASN A 161 -8.71 11.50 6.88
CA ASN A 161 -9.68 11.45 7.95
C ASN A 161 -10.90 10.61 7.57
N ILE A 162 -11.40 9.82 8.52
CA ILE A 162 -12.64 9.05 8.41
C ILE A 162 -13.60 9.56 9.48
N THR A 163 -14.78 10.02 9.07
CA THR A 163 -15.82 10.46 9.99
C THR A 163 -16.94 9.44 10.03
N GLN A 164 -17.25 8.94 11.23
CA GLN A 164 -18.38 8.06 11.48
C GLN A 164 -19.04 8.44 12.81
N ASP A 165 -20.39 8.53 12.84
CA ASP A 165 -21.18 8.81 14.03
C ASP A 165 -20.71 10.05 14.83
N GLY A 166 -20.26 11.10 14.10
CA GLY A 166 -19.76 12.35 14.69
C GLY A 166 -18.34 12.29 15.24
N ARG A 167 -17.66 11.13 15.17
CA ARG A 167 -16.25 10.96 15.53
C ARG A 167 -15.39 10.98 14.25
N THR A 168 -14.37 11.81 14.23
CA THR A 168 -13.38 11.86 13.16
C THR A 168 -12.07 11.24 13.64
N LEU A 169 -11.57 10.25 12.92
CA LEU A 169 -10.33 9.53 13.18
C LEU A 169 -9.40 9.65 11.98
N ARG A 170 -8.10 9.76 12.23
CA ARG A 170 -7.09 9.82 11.17
C ARG A 170 -6.57 8.42 10.85
N ALA A 171 -6.76 7.99 9.62
CA ALA A 171 -6.14 6.78 9.08
C ALA A 171 -4.77 7.11 8.49
N GLY A 172 -3.83 6.16 8.56
CA GLY A 172 -2.51 6.31 7.99
C GLY A 172 -1.94 4.99 7.48
N MET A 173 -1.24 5.07 6.35
CA MET A 173 -0.51 3.97 5.71
C MET A 173 0.89 4.46 5.35
N MET A 174 1.94 3.81 5.86
CA MET A 174 3.29 3.98 5.34
C MET A 174 3.48 3.08 4.13
N GLY A 175 3.74 3.67 2.97
CA GLY A 175 4.08 2.93 1.76
C GLY A 175 5.48 2.32 1.86
N GLY A 176 5.69 1.15 1.21
CA GLY A 176 7.01 0.58 0.99
C GLY A 176 7.84 0.31 2.27
N ALA A 177 7.24 -0.30 3.30
CA ALA A 177 7.93 -0.58 4.56
C ALA A 177 8.83 -1.85 4.53
N GLY A 178 9.08 -2.41 3.35
CA GLY A 178 9.94 -3.59 3.16
C GLY A 178 11.43 -3.25 3.18
N PHE A 179 12.29 -4.24 3.52
CA PHE A 179 13.75 -4.08 3.61
C PHE A 179 14.52 -4.76 2.48
N ASN A 180 13.84 -5.54 1.63
CA ASN A 180 14.47 -6.29 0.55
C ASN A 180 15.26 -5.40 -0.43
N THR A 181 14.75 -4.19 -0.73
CA THR A 181 15.38 -3.22 -1.63
C THR A 181 16.47 -2.37 -0.96
N LEU A 182 16.63 -2.51 0.36
CA LEU A 182 17.64 -1.81 1.15
C LEU A 182 18.89 -2.68 1.41
N SER A 183 18.88 -3.97 1.03
CA SER A 183 20.04 -4.85 1.18
C SER A 183 21.17 -4.42 0.25
N SER A 184 22.43 -4.62 0.70
CA SER A 184 23.63 -4.34 -0.12
C SER A 184 23.59 -5.15 -1.42
N GLN A 185 23.13 -6.40 -1.36
CA GLN A 185 22.96 -7.26 -2.52
C GLN A 185 22.01 -6.63 -3.55
N TYR A 186 20.81 -6.20 -3.15
CA TYR A 186 19.83 -5.60 -4.07
C TYR A 186 20.36 -4.29 -4.68
N ILE A 187 20.96 -3.43 -3.84
CA ILE A 187 21.52 -2.15 -4.27
C ILE A 187 22.62 -2.38 -5.33
N HIS A 188 23.51 -3.32 -5.10
CA HIS A 188 24.59 -3.65 -6.03
C HIS A 188 24.07 -4.30 -7.32
N GLU A 189 23.19 -5.29 -7.23
CA GLU A 189 22.59 -5.98 -8.39
C GLU A 189 21.87 -5.02 -9.34
N HIS A 190 21.28 -3.95 -8.81
CA HIS A 190 20.54 -2.95 -9.58
C HIS A 190 21.31 -1.64 -9.81
N GLN A 191 22.58 -1.54 -9.39
CA GLN A 191 23.46 -0.36 -9.58
C GLN A 191 22.85 0.92 -8.97
N LEU A 192 22.37 0.83 -7.73
CA LEU A 192 21.64 1.88 -7.02
C LEU A 192 22.47 2.58 -5.92
N GLU A 193 23.78 2.41 -5.91
CA GLU A 193 24.68 2.94 -4.88
C GLU A 193 24.60 4.46 -4.73
N ALA A 194 24.26 5.18 -5.80
CA ALA A 194 24.12 6.63 -5.79
C ALA A 194 22.83 7.16 -5.14
N GLU A 195 21.87 6.27 -4.82
CA GLU A 195 20.52 6.68 -4.41
C GLU A 195 20.38 6.91 -2.88
N ASP A 196 21.38 6.56 -2.06
CA ASP A 196 21.31 6.63 -0.58
C ASP A 196 19.98 6.10 0.01
N ARG A 197 19.51 4.96 -0.49
CA ARG A 197 18.18 4.42 -0.13
C ARG A 197 17.97 4.26 1.37
N ARG A 198 18.99 3.85 2.13
CA ARG A 198 18.87 3.68 3.59
C ARG A 198 18.75 5.02 4.31
N GLY A 199 19.50 6.03 3.89
CA GLY A 199 19.38 7.39 4.44
C GLY A 199 18.02 8.02 4.11
N LEU A 200 17.50 7.81 2.90
CA LEU A 200 16.14 8.21 2.51
C LEU A 200 15.08 7.50 3.35
N TYR A 201 15.20 6.18 3.53
CA TYR A 201 14.27 5.40 4.34
C TYR A 201 14.23 5.85 5.80
N GLN A 202 15.39 6.17 6.38
CA GLN A 202 15.48 6.73 7.73
C GLN A 202 14.74 8.06 7.84
N LYS A 203 14.94 8.97 6.89
CA LYS A 203 14.21 10.25 6.82
C LYS A 203 12.71 10.04 6.70
N SER A 204 12.29 9.04 5.91
CA SER A 204 10.89 8.66 5.74
C SER A 204 10.26 8.15 7.05
N ILE A 205 10.96 7.33 7.83
CA ILE A 205 10.52 6.94 9.17
C ILE A 205 10.33 8.18 10.06
N GLN A 206 11.29 9.10 10.06
CA GLN A 206 11.23 10.32 10.87
C GLN A 206 10.10 11.25 10.43
N ARG A 207 9.82 11.33 9.11
CA ARG A 207 8.68 12.08 8.56
C ARG A 207 7.35 11.49 9.03
N CYS A 208 7.20 10.16 8.94
CA CYS A 208 6.00 9.45 9.40
C CYS A 208 5.77 9.57 10.93
N ARG A 209 6.83 9.73 11.73
CA ARG A 209 6.69 9.97 13.19
C ARG A 209 6.03 11.31 13.55
N GLN A 210 5.94 12.23 12.61
CA GLN A 210 5.27 13.52 12.82
C GLN A 210 3.75 13.40 12.64
N GLU A 211 3.28 12.29 12.05
CA GLU A 211 1.86 12.06 11.82
C GLU A 211 1.21 11.38 13.03
N HIS A 212 0.05 11.90 13.42
CA HIS A 212 -0.85 11.20 14.33
C HIS A 212 -1.72 10.24 13.52
N VAL A 213 -1.84 8.99 13.98
CA VAL A 213 -2.64 7.96 13.31
C VAL A 213 -3.45 7.20 14.35
N ASP A 214 -4.78 7.27 14.23
CA ASP A 214 -5.71 6.49 15.06
C ASP A 214 -5.96 5.09 14.49
N ILE A 215 -5.96 4.99 13.15
CA ILE A 215 -6.23 3.75 12.40
C ILE A 215 -5.01 3.47 11.53
N PHE A 216 -4.13 2.59 12.00
CA PHE A 216 -2.99 2.16 11.22
C PHE A 216 -3.40 1.12 10.17
N VAL A 217 -3.20 1.44 8.89
CA VAL A 217 -3.48 0.61 7.71
C VAL A 217 -2.16 0.13 7.12
N GLY A 218 -1.92 -1.18 7.16
CA GLY A 218 -0.70 -1.75 6.59
C GLY A 218 -0.83 -1.98 5.08
N ASN A 219 0.20 -1.65 4.29
CA ASN A 219 0.25 -2.09 2.90
C ASN A 219 0.66 -3.57 2.76
N HIS A 220 1.11 -4.19 3.85
CA HIS A 220 1.19 -5.64 4.04
C HIS A 220 0.48 -6.04 5.33
N VAL A 221 -0.24 -7.15 5.30
CA VAL A 221 -1.10 -7.62 6.41
C VAL A 221 -0.37 -7.86 7.73
N GLY A 222 0.94 -8.12 7.68
CA GLY A 222 1.76 -8.34 8.89
C GLY A 222 2.25 -7.06 9.57
N GLN A 223 2.08 -5.89 8.96
CA GLN A 223 2.59 -4.63 9.51
C GLN A 223 1.77 -4.13 10.70
N ASN A 224 0.45 -4.34 10.65
CA ASN A 224 -0.52 -3.90 11.64
C ASN A 224 -1.37 -5.05 12.21
N ASP A 225 -0.93 -6.31 12.03
CA ASP A 225 -1.68 -7.50 12.44
C ASP A 225 -3.13 -7.51 11.89
N THR A 226 -3.30 -7.21 10.59
CA THR A 226 -4.60 -7.05 9.93
C THR A 226 -5.57 -8.21 10.25
N PHE A 227 -5.10 -9.46 10.22
CA PHE A 227 -5.98 -10.61 10.43
C PHE A 227 -6.24 -10.93 11.90
N GLY A 228 -5.28 -10.69 12.80
CA GLY A 228 -5.55 -10.77 14.24
C GLY A 228 -6.57 -9.72 14.68
N LYS A 229 -6.51 -8.52 14.09
CA LYS A 229 -7.54 -7.48 14.32
C LYS A 229 -8.89 -7.88 13.74
N GLN A 230 -8.93 -8.48 12.54
CA GLN A 230 -10.17 -9.04 11.97
C GLN A 230 -10.78 -10.10 12.90
N GLU A 231 -10.00 -11.05 13.41
CA GLU A 231 -10.47 -12.09 14.32
C GLU A 231 -11.04 -11.49 15.61
N ARG A 232 -10.41 -10.44 16.16
CA ARG A 232 -10.95 -9.71 17.32
C ARG A 232 -12.26 -9.01 17.00
N MET A 233 -12.39 -8.39 15.82
CA MET A 233 -13.66 -7.80 15.38
C MET A 233 -14.78 -8.84 15.29
N GLU A 234 -14.49 -10.00 14.71
CA GLU A 234 -15.43 -11.12 14.59
C GLU A 234 -15.84 -11.67 15.98
N ALA A 235 -14.96 -11.55 16.98
CA ALA A 235 -15.22 -11.88 18.38
C ALA A 235 -15.96 -10.78 19.14
N GLY A 236 -16.28 -9.63 18.51
CA GLY A 236 -17.08 -8.55 19.09
C GLY A 236 -16.29 -7.30 19.51
N ASP A 237 -14.98 -7.24 19.29
CA ASP A 237 -14.17 -6.05 19.53
C ASP A 237 -14.35 -5.05 18.38
N THR A 238 -15.30 -4.14 18.52
CA THR A 238 -15.61 -3.13 17.48
C THR A 238 -14.51 -2.08 17.29
N GLU A 239 -13.53 -2.02 18.19
CA GLU A 239 -12.42 -1.06 18.17
C GLU A 239 -11.07 -1.72 17.82
N ALA A 240 -11.05 -2.97 17.34
CA ALA A 240 -9.83 -3.73 17.07
C ALA A 240 -8.81 -3.03 16.15
N PHE A 241 -9.22 -2.07 15.33
CA PHE A 241 -8.34 -1.24 14.49
C PHE A 241 -8.06 0.14 15.07
N LEU A 242 -8.65 0.51 16.22
CA LEU A 242 -8.52 1.83 16.85
C LEU A 242 -7.44 1.80 17.94
N HIS A 243 -6.20 1.61 17.54
CA HIS A 243 -5.05 1.53 18.43
C HIS A 243 -3.97 2.53 17.98
N PRO A 244 -4.04 3.80 18.41
CA PRO A 244 -3.07 4.82 17.98
C PRO A 244 -1.63 4.51 18.38
N GLU A 245 -1.42 3.67 19.38
CA GLU A 245 -0.10 3.18 19.79
C GLU A 245 0.56 2.24 18.79
N ASP A 246 -0.19 1.60 17.89
CA ASP A 246 0.36 0.69 16.88
C ASP A 246 1.26 1.44 15.90
N TRP A 247 0.93 2.68 15.57
CA TRP A 247 1.69 3.48 14.63
C TRP A 247 3.11 3.80 15.11
N PRO A 248 3.32 4.41 16.30
CA PRO A 248 4.67 4.66 16.81
C PRO A 248 5.45 3.37 17.08
N ILE A 249 4.82 2.29 17.55
CA ILE A 249 5.46 0.97 17.73
C ILE A 249 5.95 0.41 16.39
N PHE A 250 5.14 0.51 15.35
CA PHE A 250 5.54 0.08 14.00
C PHE A 250 6.77 0.86 13.49
N LEU A 251 6.77 2.19 13.63
CA LEU A 251 7.88 3.04 13.18
C LEU A 251 9.17 2.80 14.01
N GLU A 252 9.04 2.51 15.30
CA GLU A 252 10.17 2.13 16.14
C GLU A 252 10.78 0.79 15.70
N ASN A 253 9.95 -0.19 15.39
CA ASN A 253 10.39 -1.47 14.86
C ASN A 253 11.09 -1.33 13.50
N LEU A 254 10.62 -0.43 12.63
CA LEU A 254 11.30 -0.14 11.36
C LEU A 254 12.68 0.48 11.60
N GLN A 255 12.78 1.44 12.52
CA GLN A 255 14.08 2.06 12.87
C GLN A 255 15.05 1.02 13.39
N LYS A 256 14.63 0.20 14.35
CA LYS A 256 15.47 -0.87 14.91
C LYS A 256 15.98 -1.84 13.83
N ARG A 257 15.10 -2.25 12.92
CA ARG A 257 15.48 -3.14 11.79
C ARG A 257 16.45 -2.47 10.83
N LEU A 258 16.32 -1.15 10.60
CA LEU A 258 17.24 -0.40 9.76
C LEU A 258 18.63 -0.32 10.43
N ASP A 259 18.66 -0.07 11.73
CA ASP A 259 19.92 -0.03 12.49
C ASP A 259 20.61 -1.40 12.49
N GLU A 260 19.85 -2.48 12.68
CA GLU A 260 20.35 -3.86 12.58
C GLU A 260 20.87 -4.19 11.17
N LEU A 261 20.17 -3.74 10.11
CA LEU A 261 20.61 -3.91 8.73
C LEU A 261 21.93 -3.18 8.46
N ASN A 262 22.07 -1.94 8.94
CA ASN A 262 23.28 -1.15 8.75
C ASN A 262 24.52 -1.79 9.41
N VAL A 263 24.32 -2.55 10.49
CA VAL A 263 25.40 -3.28 11.18
C VAL A 263 25.71 -4.63 10.51
N SER A 264 24.66 -5.40 10.14
CA SER A 264 24.80 -6.76 9.64
C SER A 264 25.11 -6.86 8.15
N ASP A 265 24.76 -5.83 7.39
CA ASP A 265 24.90 -5.75 5.94
C ASP A 265 25.37 -4.33 5.53
N PRO A 266 26.64 -3.92 5.83
CA PRO A 266 27.13 -2.59 5.51
C PRO A 266 27.20 -2.35 3.99
N LEU A 267 26.93 -1.09 3.57
CA LEU A 267 27.03 -0.63 2.18
C LEU A 267 28.46 -0.23 1.84
#